data_20f15c26b5df0b07ee1eef51fbe82df0
#
_entry.id   20f15c26b5df0b07ee1eef51fbe82df0
#
_cell.length_a   1.000
_cell.length_b   1.000
_cell.length_c   1.000
_cell.angle_alpha   90.00
_cell.angle_beta   90.00
_cell.angle_gamma   90.00
#
_symmetry.space_group_name_H-M   'P 1'
#
loop_
_entity.id
_entity.type
_entity.pdbx_description
1 polymer ?
#
loop_
_entity_poly.entity_id
_entity_poly.type
_entity_poly.pdbx_seq_one_letter_code
_entity_poly.pdbx_strand_id
1 'polypeptide(L)'
;MPPLWSFGYQQSHRTLASREEALDEAKMFRERKLPCDTLIYLGTGFCPSGWNTNNGEFGFNQKVFPDPKVMFDELHAEHFKVVLHVVIKSRSMHGIVRDTCDPKQPVEEQPSCYWDLHRDVFKLGVDGWWPDEGDPMNIASRLARNRMYWEGPQLDRPDERPFALHRNGYAGMQRYASFLWSGDVYSTWETLKVHVPIAINTGLTGIPYWGTDIGGFVPTKEFTAELYLRWFQFAAFCPLFRSHGRAWKLRLPWGWNTGDPGPAEINNYNGSALPGPDQLHNAQVEPICRKYLELRYRMLPYLYSAARECTTTGVPIMRALWLHYPDDPIAVARGDQFLWGSDILVAPVVEQGATLRQVYLPRGGWFDFWTNERHEGGQEILRKVDLETMPLYVRAGAILPLGPVKQYTGEQTDQPTNISIYPGADGTFLLYQDDGRSFKYRKGEWQGIEMAWRDASRTLTMRLAKGSRMLTGHGDRFEVKLGAAQKSMTFTGHPMEVKF
;
A
#
# COMPACT_ATOMS: atom_id res chain seq x y z
N MET A 1 -7.20 5.22 11.58
CA MET A 1 -6.04 4.62 10.89
C MET A 1 -6.36 3.19 10.53
N PRO A 2 -5.96 2.71 9.36
CA PRO A 2 -6.00 1.29 9.01
C PRO A 2 -4.92 0.49 9.80
N PRO A 3 -4.96 -0.84 9.78
CA PRO A 3 -3.91 -1.65 10.39
C PRO A 3 -2.58 -1.49 9.65
N LEU A 4 -1.45 -1.62 10.35
CA LEU A 4 -0.11 -1.41 9.79
C LEU A 4 0.19 -2.34 8.60
N TRP A 5 -0.23 -3.61 8.69
CA TRP A 5 0.01 -4.60 7.64
C TRP A 5 -0.63 -4.23 6.28
N SER A 6 -1.67 -3.41 6.28
CA SER A 6 -2.31 -2.94 5.05
C SER A 6 -1.43 -2.01 4.21
N PHE A 7 -0.36 -1.47 4.78
CA PHE A 7 0.67 -0.71 4.08
C PHE A 7 1.84 -1.56 3.57
N GLY A 8 1.91 -2.83 3.93
CA GLY A 8 2.83 -3.79 3.34
C GLY A 8 2.44 -4.18 1.91
N TYR A 9 3.21 -5.08 1.31
CA TYR A 9 2.91 -5.61 -0.01
C TYR A 9 1.79 -6.67 0.07
N GLN A 10 0.88 -6.63 -0.89
CA GLN A 10 -0.26 -7.50 -1.01
C GLN A 10 -0.23 -8.23 -2.36
N GLN A 11 -0.17 -9.54 -2.33
CA GLN A 11 -0.24 -10.37 -3.53
C GLN A 11 -1.64 -10.92 -3.71
N SER A 12 -2.21 -10.72 -4.87
CA SER A 12 -3.53 -11.23 -5.21
C SER A 12 -3.46 -12.32 -6.27
N HIS A 13 -4.26 -13.36 -6.10
CA HIS A 13 -4.34 -14.52 -6.98
C HIS A 13 -5.68 -14.57 -7.68
N ARG A 14 -5.72 -15.05 -8.92
CA ARG A 14 -6.98 -15.20 -9.64
C ARG A 14 -7.48 -16.63 -9.66
N THR A 15 -6.66 -17.55 -10.16
CA THR A 15 -7.07 -18.94 -10.40
C THR A 15 -6.07 -19.86 -9.75
N LEU A 16 -6.33 -20.23 -8.50
CA LEU A 16 -5.54 -21.23 -7.80
C LEU A 16 -6.14 -22.62 -8.06
N ALA A 17 -5.30 -23.55 -8.44
CA ALA A 17 -5.72 -24.91 -8.72
C ALA A 17 -6.00 -25.71 -7.46
N SER A 18 -5.30 -25.41 -6.36
CA SER A 18 -5.43 -26.12 -5.11
C SER A 18 -4.95 -25.27 -3.91
N ARG A 19 -5.20 -25.81 -2.72
CA ARG A 19 -4.64 -25.32 -1.45
C ARG A 19 -3.11 -25.33 -1.49
N GLU A 20 -2.52 -26.39 -2.02
CA GLU A 20 -1.07 -26.54 -2.08
C GLU A 20 -0.43 -25.43 -2.91
N GLU A 21 -1.02 -25.10 -4.07
CA GLU A 21 -0.53 -23.96 -4.87
C GLU A 21 -0.53 -22.66 -4.07
N ALA A 22 -1.57 -22.40 -3.27
CA ALA A 22 -1.65 -21.22 -2.42
C ALA A 22 -0.57 -21.19 -1.32
N LEU A 23 -0.31 -22.33 -0.69
CA LEU A 23 0.71 -22.46 0.34
C LEU A 23 2.12 -22.41 -0.23
N ASP A 24 2.35 -22.98 -1.41
CA ASP A 24 3.64 -22.92 -2.09
C ASP A 24 4.01 -21.49 -2.46
N GLU A 25 3.06 -20.65 -2.87
CA GLU A 25 3.35 -19.24 -3.11
C GLU A 25 3.74 -18.47 -1.84
N ALA A 26 3.03 -18.69 -0.75
CA ALA A 26 3.39 -18.11 0.55
C ALA A 26 4.82 -18.50 0.93
N LYS A 27 5.13 -19.78 0.83
CA LYS A 27 6.46 -20.33 1.07
C LYS A 27 7.52 -19.70 0.17
N MET A 28 7.23 -19.53 -1.13
CA MET A 28 8.14 -18.91 -2.09
C MET A 28 8.49 -17.45 -1.71
N PHE A 29 7.55 -16.66 -1.19
CA PHE A 29 7.86 -15.32 -0.66
C PHE A 29 8.90 -15.39 0.47
N ARG A 30 8.73 -16.31 1.42
CA ARG A 30 9.65 -16.47 2.57
C ARG A 30 11.00 -17.03 2.15
N GLU A 31 11.06 -18.07 1.32
CA GLU A 31 12.29 -18.66 0.82
C GLU A 31 13.11 -17.68 -0.01
N ARG A 32 12.45 -16.88 -0.86
CA ARG A 32 13.07 -15.82 -1.64
C ARG A 32 13.39 -14.57 -0.82
N LYS A 33 12.96 -14.52 0.45
CA LYS A 33 13.10 -13.33 1.30
C LYS A 33 12.54 -12.08 0.62
N LEU A 34 11.37 -12.19 0.02
CA LEU A 34 10.62 -11.08 -0.57
C LEU A 34 9.56 -10.62 0.43
N PRO A 35 9.62 -9.38 0.90
CA PRO A 35 8.63 -8.85 1.83
C PRO A 35 7.19 -8.95 1.29
N CYS A 36 6.30 -9.54 2.09
CA CYS A 36 4.87 -9.62 1.77
C CYS A 36 4.05 -9.84 3.04
N ASP A 37 2.99 -9.06 3.22
CA ASP A 37 2.07 -9.19 4.37
C ASP A 37 0.80 -9.95 4.04
N THR A 38 0.31 -9.87 2.80
CA THR A 38 -1.08 -10.26 2.52
C THR A 38 -1.19 -11.12 1.28
N LEU A 39 -1.96 -12.19 1.39
CA LEU A 39 -2.45 -12.95 0.24
C LEU A 39 -3.94 -12.70 0.06
N ILE A 40 -4.36 -12.40 -1.17
CA ILE A 40 -5.74 -12.09 -1.51
C ILE A 40 -6.30 -13.19 -2.42
N TYR A 41 -7.35 -13.85 -1.95
CA TYR A 41 -8.03 -14.93 -2.68
C TYR A 41 -9.25 -14.42 -3.43
N LEU A 42 -9.27 -14.66 -4.72
CA LEU A 42 -10.35 -14.21 -5.59
C LEU A 42 -11.54 -15.18 -5.52
N GLY A 43 -12.71 -14.61 -5.24
CA GLY A 43 -13.98 -15.29 -5.33
C GLY A 43 -14.71 -14.88 -6.60
N THR A 44 -14.56 -15.65 -7.65
CA THR A 44 -15.26 -15.44 -8.92
C THR A 44 -15.72 -16.76 -9.48
N GLY A 45 -16.67 -16.73 -10.43
CA GLY A 45 -17.10 -17.91 -11.17
C GLY A 45 -16.05 -18.46 -12.15
N PHE A 46 -14.79 -18.04 -12.06
CA PHE A 46 -13.70 -18.58 -12.89
C PHE A 46 -13.25 -19.94 -12.39
N CYS A 47 -12.87 -20.78 -13.29
CA CYS A 47 -12.48 -22.15 -13.00
C CYS A 47 -10.96 -22.28 -12.83
N PRO A 48 -10.48 -23.03 -11.84
CA PRO A 48 -11.22 -23.48 -10.67
C PRO A 48 -11.42 -22.35 -9.66
N SER A 49 -12.67 -22.06 -9.28
CA SER A 49 -12.95 -21.13 -8.21
C SER A 49 -12.76 -21.82 -6.87
N GLY A 50 -11.92 -21.25 -6.00
CA GLY A 50 -11.68 -21.81 -4.66
C GLY A 50 -12.58 -21.22 -3.58
N TRP A 51 -12.87 -19.94 -3.69
CA TRP A 51 -13.67 -19.16 -2.74
C TRP A 51 -14.86 -18.51 -3.44
N ASN A 52 -15.99 -18.39 -2.75
CA ASN A 52 -17.22 -17.69 -3.21
C ASN A 52 -17.70 -18.19 -4.58
N THR A 53 -17.83 -19.50 -4.70
CA THR A 53 -17.96 -20.26 -5.96
C THR A 53 -19.05 -19.78 -6.91
N ASN A 54 -20.14 -19.22 -6.38
CA ASN A 54 -21.28 -18.70 -7.15
C ASN A 54 -21.56 -17.22 -6.88
N ASN A 55 -20.50 -16.42 -6.68
CA ASN A 55 -20.61 -14.98 -6.46
C ASN A 55 -21.69 -14.60 -5.42
N GLY A 56 -21.33 -14.64 -4.15
CA GLY A 56 -22.20 -14.29 -3.03
C GLY A 56 -22.69 -15.46 -2.19
N GLU A 57 -22.21 -16.67 -2.42
CA GLU A 57 -22.54 -17.82 -1.57
C GLU A 57 -21.70 -17.90 -0.28
N PHE A 58 -20.62 -17.13 -0.18
CA PHE A 58 -19.69 -17.13 0.96
C PHE A 58 -19.20 -18.53 1.35
N GLY A 59 -19.01 -19.41 0.35
CA GLY A 59 -18.58 -20.77 0.49
C GLY A 59 -17.26 -21.08 -0.20
N PHE A 60 -16.61 -22.17 0.24
CA PHE A 60 -15.39 -22.69 -0.37
C PHE A 60 -15.69 -23.91 -1.24
N ASN A 61 -15.01 -23.99 -2.38
CA ASN A 61 -14.97 -25.20 -3.17
C ASN A 61 -14.09 -26.24 -2.47
N GLN A 62 -14.70 -27.26 -1.92
CA GLN A 62 -14.03 -28.31 -1.14
C GLN A 62 -13.01 -29.13 -1.95
N LYS A 63 -13.06 -29.07 -3.30
CA LYS A 63 -12.05 -29.71 -4.16
C LYS A 63 -10.78 -28.91 -4.27
N VAL A 64 -10.86 -27.58 -4.12
CA VAL A 64 -9.73 -26.65 -4.20
C VAL A 64 -9.21 -26.33 -2.80
N PHE A 65 -10.11 -26.05 -1.87
CA PHE A 65 -9.81 -25.73 -0.47
C PHE A 65 -10.61 -26.64 0.46
N PRO A 66 -10.15 -27.90 0.66
CA PRO A 66 -10.89 -28.87 1.49
C PRO A 66 -11.01 -28.44 2.96
N ASP A 67 -9.96 -27.79 3.49
CA ASP A 67 -9.89 -27.35 4.88
C ASP A 67 -9.41 -25.88 4.97
N PRO A 68 -10.27 -24.90 4.64
CA PRO A 68 -9.85 -23.50 4.58
C PRO A 68 -9.34 -22.96 5.92
N LYS A 69 -9.86 -23.46 7.04
CA LYS A 69 -9.37 -23.07 8.38
C LYS A 69 -7.91 -23.48 8.58
N VAL A 70 -7.55 -24.71 8.24
CA VAL A 70 -6.18 -25.22 8.36
C VAL A 70 -5.23 -24.45 7.44
N MET A 71 -5.66 -24.18 6.21
CA MET A 71 -4.89 -23.35 5.27
C MET A 71 -4.62 -21.94 5.85
N PHE A 72 -5.62 -21.31 6.46
CA PHE A 72 -5.44 -19.99 7.06
C PHE A 72 -4.52 -20.02 8.27
N ASP A 73 -4.60 -21.07 9.11
CA ASP A 73 -3.70 -21.23 10.24
C ASP A 73 -2.24 -21.41 9.78
N GLU A 74 -2.00 -22.17 8.72
CA GLU A 74 -0.66 -22.31 8.10
C GLU A 74 -0.14 -20.98 7.55
N LEU A 75 -0.98 -20.20 6.85
CA LEU A 75 -0.62 -18.88 6.35
C LEU A 75 -0.33 -17.90 7.48
N HIS A 76 -1.11 -17.93 8.55
CA HIS A 76 -0.86 -17.11 9.74
C HIS A 76 0.43 -17.51 10.46
N ALA A 77 0.77 -18.81 10.48
CA ALA A 77 2.05 -19.28 11.04
C ALA A 77 3.25 -18.72 10.25
N GLU A 78 3.09 -18.53 8.95
CA GLU A 78 4.05 -17.84 8.07
C GLU A 78 3.89 -16.32 8.06
N HIS A 79 3.08 -15.77 8.98
CA HIS A 79 2.82 -14.34 9.15
C HIS A 79 2.14 -13.64 7.96
N PHE A 80 1.37 -14.37 7.16
CA PHE A 80 0.52 -13.77 6.14
C PHE A 80 -0.85 -13.39 6.68
N LYS A 81 -1.40 -12.33 6.17
CA LYS A 81 -2.79 -11.92 6.31
C LYS A 81 -3.63 -12.44 5.17
N VAL A 82 -4.82 -12.94 5.48
CA VAL A 82 -5.75 -13.48 4.49
C VAL A 82 -6.85 -12.48 4.20
N VAL A 83 -6.95 -12.07 2.94
CA VAL A 83 -8.01 -11.18 2.46
C VAL A 83 -8.86 -11.94 1.43
N LEU A 84 -10.17 -11.86 1.58
CA LEU A 84 -11.08 -12.52 0.65
C LEU A 84 -11.81 -11.50 -0.24
N HIS A 85 -11.78 -11.76 -1.54
CA HIS A 85 -12.53 -11.04 -2.54
C HIS A 85 -14.02 -11.40 -2.46
N VAL A 86 -14.91 -10.40 -2.53
CA VAL A 86 -16.34 -10.58 -2.47
C VAL A 86 -17.00 -9.93 -3.68
N VAL A 87 -17.62 -10.76 -4.52
CA VAL A 87 -18.55 -10.34 -5.57
C VAL A 87 -19.94 -10.78 -5.16
N ILE A 88 -20.90 -9.92 -5.33
CA ILE A 88 -22.29 -10.13 -4.92
C ILE A 88 -23.17 -10.45 -6.12
N LYS A 89 -24.08 -11.42 -5.99
CA LYS A 89 -25.04 -11.79 -7.07
C LYS A 89 -25.92 -10.64 -7.49
N SER A 90 -26.43 -9.89 -6.53
CA SER A 90 -27.17 -8.66 -6.77
C SER A 90 -26.22 -7.47 -6.75
N ARG A 91 -26.33 -6.61 -7.75
CA ARG A 91 -25.54 -5.39 -7.83
C ARG A 91 -26.05 -4.27 -6.91
N SER A 92 -27.01 -4.60 -6.02
CA SER A 92 -27.48 -3.70 -4.97
C SER A 92 -27.48 -4.38 -3.61
N MET A 93 -27.25 -3.63 -2.56
CA MET A 93 -27.30 -4.14 -1.18
C MET A 93 -28.66 -4.73 -0.83
N HIS A 94 -29.74 -4.12 -1.28
CA HIS A 94 -31.11 -4.60 -1.05
C HIS A 94 -31.35 -6.02 -1.55
N GLY A 95 -30.77 -6.38 -2.70
CA GLY A 95 -30.94 -7.73 -3.25
C GLY A 95 -30.21 -8.81 -2.45
N ILE A 96 -29.16 -8.44 -1.69
CA ILE A 96 -28.33 -9.39 -0.92
C ILE A 96 -28.90 -9.61 0.47
N VAL A 97 -29.35 -8.55 1.12
CA VAL A 97 -29.70 -8.56 2.53
C VAL A 97 -31.20 -8.75 2.78
N ARG A 98 -31.98 -8.89 1.70
CA ARG A 98 -33.45 -8.93 1.77
C ARG A 98 -34.00 -9.97 2.76
N ASP A 99 -33.33 -11.11 2.87
CA ASP A 99 -33.79 -12.21 3.70
C ASP A 99 -33.24 -12.16 5.14
N THR A 100 -32.23 -11.30 5.41
CA THR A 100 -31.55 -11.19 6.70
C THR A 100 -31.76 -9.85 7.41
N CYS A 101 -32.27 -8.85 6.69
CA CYS A 101 -32.53 -7.51 7.22
C CYS A 101 -34.05 -7.27 7.41
N ASP A 102 -34.38 -6.34 8.29
CA ASP A 102 -35.74 -5.83 8.40
C ASP A 102 -36.12 -5.07 7.09
N PRO A 103 -37.11 -5.56 6.31
CA PRO A 103 -37.47 -4.94 5.04
C PRO A 103 -38.10 -3.56 5.20
N LYS A 104 -38.47 -3.16 6.42
CA LYS A 104 -39.09 -1.87 6.73
C LYS A 104 -38.08 -0.76 7.00
N GLN A 105 -36.79 -1.12 7.17
CA GLN A 105 -35.73 -0.18 7.46
C GLN A 105 -34.78 -0.07 6.26
N PRO A 106 -34.16 1.10 6.03
CA PRO A 106 -33.10 1.22 5.04
C PRO A 106 -31.93 0.28 5.35
N VAL A 107 -31.41 -0.43 4.35
CA VAL A 107 -30.29 -1.35 4.53
C VAL A 107 -29.03 -0.62 5.02
N GLU A 108 -28.89 0.64 4.69
CA GLU A 108 -27.81 1.53 5.10
C GLU A 108 -27.74 1.72 6.63
N GLU A 109 -28.84 1.49 7.31
CA GLU A 109 -28.96 1.56 8.76
C GLU A 109 -28.80 0.20 9.45
N GLN A 110 -28.61 -0.86 8.68
CA GLN A 110 -28.55 -2.24 9.14
C GLN A 110 -27.25 -2.98 8.75
N PRO A 111 -26.07 -2.44 9.01
CA PRO A 111 -24.84 -3.09 8.59
C PRO A 111 -24.62 -4.48 9.20
N SER A 112 -25.21 -4.74 10.37
CA SER A 112 -25.11 -6.03 11.04
C SER A 112 -25.75 -7.19 10.27
N CYS A 113 -26.88 -6.96 9.62
CA CYS A 113 -27.57 -8.03 8.88
C CYS A 113 -26.80 -8.46 7.62
N TYR A 114 -26.09 -7.53 6.96
CA TYR A 114 -25.21 -7.87 5.85
C TYR A 114 -23.92 -8.54 6.35
N TRP A 115 -23.43 -8.13 7.54
CA TRP A 115 -22.28 -8.75 8.17
C TRP A 115 -22.53 -10.22 8.54
N ASP A 116 -23.75 -10.61 8.88
CA ASP A 116 -24.10 -11.98 9.24
C ASP A 116 -23.71 -12.99 8.14
N LEU A 117 -23.76 -12.60 6.86
CA LEU A 117 -23.28 -13.43 5.74
C LEU A 117 -21.78 -13.73 5.79
N HIS A 118 -21.00 -12.87 6.43
CA HIS A 118 -19.54 -12.97 6.49
C HIS A 118 -19.04 -13.72 7.73
N ARG A 119 -19.86 -13.81 8.79
CA ARG A 119 -19.43 -14.23 10.13
C ARG A 119 -18.79 -15.60 10.19
N ASP A 120 -19.37 -16.59 9.53
CA ASP A 120 -18.85 -17.95 9.62
C ASP A 120 -17.50 -18.07 8.95
N VAL A 121 -17.31 -17.39 7.85
CA VAL A 121 -16.03 -17.34 7.13
C VAL A 121 -15.01 -16.49 7.92
N PHE A 122 -15.46 -15.39 8.53
CA PHE A 122 -14.60 -14.53 9.35
C PHE A 122 -14.03 -15.27 10.57
N LYS A 123 -14.78 -16.20 11.17
CA LYS A 123 -14.32 -17.08 12.25
C LYS A 123 -13.22 -18.05 11.84
N LEU A 124 -13.08 -18.34 10.53
CA LEU A 124 -12.01 -19.19 10.03
C LEU A 124 -10.63 -18.51 10.07
N GLY A 125 -10.59 -17.18 10.27
CA GLY A 125 -9.34 -16.46 10.38
C GLY A 125 -9.10 -15.39 9.30
N VAL A 126 -10.13 -14.99 8.56
CA VAL A 126 -10.04 -13.89 7.59
C VAL A 126 -9.62 -12.60 8.29
N ASP A 127 -8.63 -11.89 7.73
CA ASP A 127 -8.11 -10.63 8.27
C ASP A 127 -8.73 -9.40 7.60
N GLY A 128 -9.21 -9.55 6.36
CA GLY A 128 -9.77 -8.43 5.62
C GLY A 128 -10.59 -8.83 4.42
N TRP A 129 -11.19 -7.85 3.77
CA TRP A 129 -12.12 -8.05 2.67
C TRP A 129 -11.79 -7.19 1.46
N TRP A 130 -12.09 -7.73 0.29
CA TRP A 130 -12.04 -6.98 -0.96
C TRP A 130 -13.41 -7.00 -1.62
N PRO A 131 -14.33 -6.06 -1.25
CA PRO A 131 -15.62 -5.90 -1.90
C PRO A 131 -15.45 -5.28 -3.30
N ASP A 132 -15.55 -6.14 -4.30
CA ASP A 132 -15.47 -5.80 -5.72
C ASP A 132 -16.84 -5.57 -6.34
N GLU A 133 -16.88 -5.13 -7.60
CA GLU A 133 -18.07 -4.79 -8.38
C GLU A 133 -19.01 -3.78 -7.67
N GLY A 134 -20.28 -3.79 -8.06
CA GLY A 134 -21.28 -2.85 -7.51
C GLY A 134 -21.26 -1.48 -8.18
N ASP A 135 -20.67 -1.37 -9.38
CA ASP A 135 -20.64 -0.11 -10.14
C ASP A 135 -22.02 0.49 -10.41
N PRO A 136 -23.09 -0.33 -10.61
CA PRO A 136 -24.46 0.19 -10.74
C PRO A 136 -25.12 0.61 -9.41
N MET A 137 -24.48 0.36 -8.25
CA MET A 137 -25.05 0.75 -6.96
C MET A 137 -25.19 2.27 -6.86
N ASN A 138 -26.29 2.74 -6.25
CA ASN A 138 -26.43 4.15 -5.93
C ASN A 138 -25.46 4.60 -4.84
N ILE A 139 -25.35 5.91 -4.64
CA ILE A 139 -24.39 6.51 -3.70
C ILE A 139 -24.60 6.02 -2.25
N ALA A 140 -25.87 5.97 -1.80
CA ALA A 140 -26.19 5.53 -0.44
C ALA A 140 -25.75 4.09 -0.21
N SER A 141 -26.05 3.18 -1.14
CA SER A 141 -25.64 1.78 -1.06
C SER A 141 -24.12 1.59 -1.11
N ARG A 142 -23.38 2.38 -1.89
CA ARG A 142 -21.90 2.36 -1.90
C ARG A 142 -21.34 2.74 -0.54
N LEU A 143 -21.85 3.82 0.05
CA LEU A 143 -21.40 4.28 1.36
C LEU A 143 -21.80 3.30 2.48
N ALA A 144 -23.00 2.73 2.42
CA ALA A 144 -23.45 1.70 3.35
C ALA A 144 -22.56 0.46 3.29
N ARG A 145 -22.15 0.03 2.09
CA ARG A 145 -21.18 -1.06 1.90
C ARG A 145 -19.83 -0.75 2.53
N ASN A 146 -19.30 0.47 2.33
CA ASN A 146 -18.07 0.88 2.99
C ASN A 146 -18.20 0.86 4.53
N ARG A 147 -19.33 1.34 5.05
CA ARG A 147 -19.64 1.34 6.47
C ARG A 147 -19.72 -0.08 7.04
N MET A 148 -20.38 -0.99 6.33
CA MET A 148 -20.53 -2.38 6.78
C MET A 148 -19.16 -3.08 6.95
N TYR A 149 -18.24 -2.94 5.99
CA TYR A 149 -16.90 -3.53 6.09
C TYR A 149 -16.00 -2.86 7.14
N TRP A 150 -16.45 -1.75 7.71
CA TRP A 150 -15.83 -1.12 8.86
C TRP A 150 -16.49 -1.52 10.18
N GLU A 151 -17.82 -1.45 10.26
CA GLU A 151 -18.56 -1.71 11.51
C GLU A 151 -18.78 -3.21 11.74
N GLY A 152 -19.05 -3.98 10.68
CA GLY A 152 -19.31 -5.42 10.78
C GLY A 152 -18.22 -6.22 11.47
N PRO A 153 -16.94 -6.15 11.02
CA PRO A 153 -15.86 -6.86 11.69
C PRO A 153 -15.70 -6.49 13.17
N GLN A 154 -16.01 -5.25 13.54
CA GLN A 154 -15.91 -4.79 14.94
C GLN A 154 -17.00 -5.40 15.86
N LEU A 155 -18.09 -5.96 15.30
CA LEU A 155 -19.07 -6.70 16.10
C LEU A 155 -18.47 -7.98 16.69
N ASP A 156 -17.54 -8.61 15.98
CA ASP A 156 -16.92 -9.87 16.38
C ASP A 156 -15.48 -9.69 16.93
N ARG A 157 -14.76 -8.63 16.48
CA ARG A 157 -13.41 -8.26 16.93
C ARG A 157 -13.33 -6.76 17.22
N PRO A 158 -13.94 -6.28 18.33
CA PRO A 158 -14.16 -4.84 18.59
C PRO A 158 -12.86 -4.04 18.77
N ASP A 159 -11.79 -4.67 19.17
CA ASP A 159 -10.50 -4.00 19.37
C ASP A 159 -9.63 -3.96 18.12
N GLU A 160 -9.95 -4.72 17.08
CA GLU A 160 -9.14 -4.80 15.85
C GLU A 160 -9.57 -3.77 14.81
N ARG A 161 -8.59 -3.20 14.10
CA ARG A 161 -8.84 -2.31 12.96
C ARG A 161 -9.18 -3.13 11.73
N PRO A 162 -10.37 -2.96 11.15
CA PRO A 162 -10.73 -3.62 9.91
C PRO A 162 -9.89 -3.16 8.73
N PHE A 163 -9.76 -4.04 7.74
CA PHE A 163 -9.25 -3.72 6.40
C PHE A 163 -10.31 -4.06 5.35
N ALA A 164 -10.54 -3.11 4.44
CA ALA A 164 -11.32 -3.37 3.25
C ALA A 164 -10.78 -2.58 2.05
N LEU A 165 -10.65 -3.30 0.92
CA LEU A 165 -10.30 -2.74 -0.38
C LEU A 165 -11.56 -2.65 -1.23
N HIS A 166 -12.06 -1.44 -1.45
CA HIS A 166 -13.29 -1.18 -2.17
C HIS A 166 -13.05 -0.80 -3.62
N ARG A 167 -13.90 -1.28 -4.53
CA ARG A 167 -13.93 -0.83 -5.92
C ARG A 167 -14.57 0.55 -6.06
N ASN A 168 -15.54 0.85 -5.21
CA ASN A 168 -16.27 2.10 -5.26
C ASN A 168 -16.65 2.58 -3.86
N GLY A 169 -17.02 3.84 -3.82
CA GLY A 169 -17.43 4.51 -2.59
C GLY A 169 -17.98 5.89 -2.92
N TYR A 170 -18.01 6.75 -1.93
CA TYR A 170 -18.40 8.15 -2.08
C TYR A 170 -17.77 9.01 -0.99
N ALA A 171 -17.93 10.33 -1.10
CA ALA A 171 -17.50 11.26 -0.08
C ALA A 171 -18.04 10.84 1.31
N GLY A 172 -17.15 10.74 2.29
CA GLY A 172 -17.45 10.20 3.63
C GLY A 172 -16.88 8.80 3.89
N MET A 173 -16.47 8.05 2.85
CA MET A 173 -15.87 6.72 3.04
C MET A 173 -14.52 6.75 3.76
N GLN A 174 -13.81 7.86 3.73
CA GLN A 174 -12.52 8.04 4.42
C GLN A 174 -12.60 7.80 5.93
N ARG A 175 -13.77 8.04 6.56
CA ARG A 175 -13.98 7.76 7.99
C ARG A 175 -13.91 6.27 8.33
N TYR A 176 -14.07 5.41 7.33
CA TYR A 176 -14.04 3.95 7.46
C TYR A 176 -12.67 3.35 7.11
N ALA A 177 -11.62 4.16 7.02
CA ALA A 177 -10.27 3.74 6.65
C ALA A 177 -10.22 2.86 5.39
N SER A 178 -11.15 3.09 4.45
CA SER A 178 -11.32 2.31 3.24
C SER A 178 -10.17 2.53 2.26
N PHE A 179 -9.64 1.44 1.72
CA PHE A 179 -8.75 1.47 0.57
C PHE A 179 -9.57 1.45 -0.73
N LEU A 180 -9.04 2.07 -1.78
CA LEU A 180 -9.64 2.13 -3.09
C LEU A 180 -8.60 1.82 -4.16
N TRP A 181 -9.00 1.17 -5.26
CA TRP A 181 -8.11 0.98 -6.43
C TRP A 181 -8.76 1.46 -7.72
N SER A 182 -7.96 1.53 -8.78
CA SER A 182 -8.37 2.07 -10.08
C SER A 182 -9.33 1.18 -10.89
N GLY A 183 -9.68 -0.02 -10.41
CA GLY A 183 -10.52 -0.98 -11.15
C GLY A 183 -9.75 -1.72 -12.25
N ASP A 184 -10.49 -2.31 -13.20
CA ASP A 184 -9.98 -3.21 -14.26
C ASP A 184 -9.38 -2.41 -15.43
N VAL A 185 -8.22 -1.82 -15.20
CA VAL A 185 -7.54 -0.99 -16.20
C VAL A 185 -6.66 -1.83 -17.14
N TYR A 186 -6.39 -1.30 -18.35
CA TYR A 186 -5.51 -1.94 -19.31
C TYR A 186 -4.03 -1.74 -18.96
N SER A 187 -3.22 -2.76 -19.28
CA SER A 187 -1.76 -2.75 -19.14
C SER A 187 -1.13 -1.92 -20.26
N THR A 188 -1.19 -0.59 -20.16
CA THR A 188 -0.61 0.35 -21.14
C THR A 188 0.19 1.44 -20.46
N TRP A 189 1.14 2.03 -21.20
CA TRP A 189 1.92 3.18 -20.74
C TRP A 189 1.04 4.40 -20.47
N GLU A 190 0.00 4.60 -21.29
CA GLU A 190 -0.97 5.67 -21.08
C GLU A 190 -1.69 5.52 -19.75
N THR A 191 -2.13 4.30 -19.42
CA THR A 191 -2.78 4.02 -18.13
C THR A 191 -1.84 4.31 -16.97
N LEU A 192 -0.58 3.88 -17.03
CA LEU A 192 0.39 4.19 -15.99
C LEU A 192 0.58 5.70 -15.83
N LYS A 193 0.72 6.42 -16.93
CA LYS A 193 0.91 7.87 -16.95
C LYS A 193 -0.24 8.63 -16.28
N VAL A 194 -1.48 8.30 -16.61
CA VAL A 194 -2.66 8.97 -16.03
C VAL A 194 -2.92 8.58 -14.58
N HIS A 195 -2.41 7.45 -14.11
CA HIS A 195 -2.53 7.04 -12.71
C HIS A 195 -1.81 7.98 -11.74
N VAL A 196 -0.75 8.67 -12.16
CA VAL A 196 -0.05 9.64 -11.30
C VAL A 196 -0.96 10.79 -10.88
N PRO A 197 -1.57 11.56 -11.81
CA PRO A 197 -2.51 12.61 -11.42
C PRO A 197 -3.81 12.04 -10.77
N ILE A 198 -4.27 10.85 -11.14
CA ILE A 198 -5.43 10.21 -10.50
C ILE A 198 -5.15 9.96 -9.02
N ALA A 199 -3.99 9.43 -8.67
CA ALA A 199 -3.61 9.17 -7.27
C ALA A 199 -3.56 10.47 -6.45
N ILE A 200 -2.96 11.53 -7.00
CA ILE A 200 -2.90 12.86 -6.39
C ILE A 200 -4.31 13.40 -6.13
N ASN A 201 -5.15 13.39 -7.17
CA ASN A 201 -6.50 13.94 -7.10
C ASN A 201 -7.42 13.12 -6.17
N THR A 202 -7.27 11.80 -6.13
CA THR A 202 -8.02 10.94 -5.21
C THR A 202 -7.67 11.32 -3.76
N GLY A 203 -6.40 11.55 -3.44
CA GLY A 203 -5.97 12.05 -2.13
C GLY A 203 -6.59 13.40 -1.79
N LEU A 204 -6.64 14.34 -2.75
CA LEU A 204 -7.26 15.68 -2.58
C LEU A 204 -8.78 15.62 -2.35
N THR A 205 -9.45 14.58 -2.83
CA THR A 205 -10.89 14.36 -2.53
C THR A 205 -11.13 13.77 -1.14
N GLY A 206 -10.09 13.59 -0.34
CA GLY A 206 -10.16 13.03 1.02
C GLY A 206 -10.13 11.50 1.05
N ILE A 207 -9.76 10.82 -0.03
CA ILE A 207 -9.59 9.36 -0.10
C ILE A 207 -8.09 9.05 -0.20
N PRO A 208 -7.38 8.97 0.94
CA PRO A 208 -5.93 8.93 0.94
C PRO A 208 -5.33 7.55 0.67
N TYR A 209 -6.12 6.48 0.85
CA TYR A 209 -5.64 5.10 0.74
C TYR A 209 -6.00 4.52 -0.61
N TRP A 210 -5.27 4.96 -1.63
CA TRP A 210 -5.49 4.57 -3.02
C TRP A 210 -4.30 3.77 -3.56
N GLY A 211 -4.58 2.96 -4.56
CA GLY A 211 -3.57 2.27 -5.37
C GLY A 211 -4.14 1.76 -6.67
N THR A 212 -3.41 0.86 -7.29
CA THR A 212 -3.73 0.32 -8.62
C THR A 212 -3.31 -1.14 -8.69
N ASP A 213 -3.85 -1.87 -9.66
CA ASP A 213 -3.34 -3.19 -10.01
C ASP A 213 -1.98 -3.01 -10.70
N ILE A 214 -0.90 -3.52 -10.09
CA ILE A 214 0.45 -3.36 -10.62
C ILE A 214 0.56 -4.03 -11.98
N GLY A 215 0.95 -3.23 -12.98
CA GLY A 215 1.04 -3.64 -14.37
C GLY A 215 -0.29 -3.60 -15.13
N GLY A 216 -1.36 -3.03 -14.55
CA GLY A 216 -2.73 -3.01 -15.10
C GLY A 216 -3.43 -4.37 -14.95
N PHE A 217 -4.75 -4.42 -14.92
CA PHE A 217 -5.51 -5.65 -14.75
C PHE A 217 -5.62 -6.48 -16.03
N VAL A 218 -5.94 -5.82 -17.15
CA VAL A 218 -6.12 -6.48 -18.46
C VAL A 218 -4.82 -6.39 -19.25
N PRO A 219 -4.08 -7.49 -19.45
CA PRO A 219 -2.84 -7.46 -20.21
C PRO A 219 -3.08 -7.06 -21.66
N THR A 220 -2.13 -6.30 -22.21
CA THR A 220 -2.07 -5.92 -23.63
C THR A 220 -0.70 -6.28 -24.19
N LYS A 221 -0.44 -5.95 -25.46
CA LYS A 221 0.92 -6.11 -26.05
C LYS A 221 1.98 -5.24 -25.35
N GLU A 222 1.57 -4.18 -24.66
CA GLU A 222 2.47 -3.33 -23.88
C GLU A 222 2.80 -3.92 -22.49
N PHE A 223 2.13 -5.01 -22.08
CA PHE A 223 2.42 -5.65 -20.80
C PHE A 223 3.75 -6.40 -20.86
N THR A 224 4.83 -5.64 -20.87
CA THR A 224 6.22 -6.10 -20.85
C THR A 224 6.79 -6.06 -19.43
N ALA A 225 7.95 -6.68 -19.24
CA ALA A 225 8.71 -6.60 -17.98
C ALA A 225 9.02 -5.13 -17.61
N GLU A 226 9.35 -4.27 -18.59
CA GLU A 226 9.59 -2.86 -18.33
C GLU A 226 8.35 -2.14 -17.81
N LEU A 227 7.20 -2.28 -18.46
CA LEU A 227 5.94 -1.67 -17.97
C LEU A 227 5.58 -2.16 -16.57
N TYR A 228 5.71 -3.48 -16.33
CA TYR A 228 5.46 -4.06 -15.01
C TYR A 228 6.37 -3.45 -13.94
N LEU A 229 7.66 -3.33 -14.21
CA LEU A 229 8.64 -2.76 -13.28
C LEU A 229 8.39 -1.27 -13.00
N ARG A 230 8.11 -0.46 -14.04
CA ARG A 230 7.79 0.96 -13.84
C ARG A 230 6.52 1.15 -13.01
N TRP A 231 5.53 0.28 -13.22
CA TRP A 231 4.32 0.27 -12.42
C TRP A 231 4.59 -0.18 -10.98
N PHE A 232 5.43 -1.20 -10.79
CA PHE A 232 5.84 -1.69 -9.47
C PHE A 232 6.56 -0.60 -8.66
N GLN A 233 7.47 0.13 -9.31
CA GLN A 233 8.18 1.27 -8.72
C GLN A 233 7.19 2.36 -8.27
N PHE A 234 6.26 2.77 -9.12
CA PHE A 234 5.21 3.73 -8.76
C PHE A 234 4.35 3.25 -7.61
N ALA A 235 3.88 2.01 -7.67
CA ALA A 235 3.01 1.42 -6.67
C ALA A 235 3.67 1.27 -5.30
N ALA A 236 5.01 1.13 -5.23
CA ALA A 236 5.75 1.13 -3.97
C ALA A 236 5.60 2.44 -3.18
N PHE A 237 5.17 3.53 -3.84
CA PHE A 237 4.85 4.83 -3.23
C PHE A 237 3.35 5.13 -3.20
N CYS A 238 2.50 4.22 -3.64
CA CYS A 238 1.07 4.29 -3.38
C CYS A 238 0.76 3.78 -1.96
N PRO A 239 -0.23 4.32 -1.25
CA PRO A 239 -0.68 3.77 0.03
C PRO A 239 -1.07 2.29 -0.05
N LEU A 240 -1.82 1.89 -1.08
CA LEU A 240 -2.05 0.49 -1.43
C LEU A 240 -0.94 0.00 -2.36
N PHE A 241 -0.17 -0.98 -1.91
CA PHE A 241 0.90 -1.62 -2.69
C PHE A 241 0.49 -3.06 -2.99
N ARG A 242 -0.24 -3.25 -4.11
CA ARG A 242 -0.89 -4.53 -4.45
C ARG A 242 -0.62 -4.96 -5.88
N SER A 243 -0.18 -6.19 -6.06
CA SER A 243 -0.11 -6.84 -7.37
C SER A 243 -1.34 -7.68 -7.63
N HIS A 244 -2.00 -7.43 -8.76
CA HIS A 244 -3.18 -8.14 -9.21
C HIS A 244 -3.37 -8.00 -10.73
N GLY A 245 -4.05 -8.94 -11.35
CA GLY A 245 -4.46 -8.87 -12.76
C GLY A 245 -4.56 -10.25 -13.40
N ARG A 246 -5.02 -10.27 -14.64
CA ARG A 246 -4.98 -11.46 -15.48
C ARG A 246 -3.54 -11.80 -15.83
N ALA A 247 -3.28 -13.01 -16.29
CA ALA A 247 -1.94 -13.57 -16.37
C ALA A 247 -1.23 -13.45 -15.00
N TRP A 248 -1.90 -13.95 -13.97
CA TRP A 248 -1.60 -13.63 -12.58
C TRP A 248 -0.22 -14.09 -12.12
N LYS A 249 0.35 -15.15 -12.72
CA LYS A 249 1.70 -15.59 -12.40
C LYS A 249 2.77 -14.57 -12.81
N LEU A 250 2.52 -13.77 -13.85
CA LEU A 250 3.37 -12.64 -14.21
C LEU A 250 3.21 -11.44 -13.25
N ARG A 251 2.25 -11.48 -12.33
CA ARG A 251 2.09 -10.47 -11.27
C ARG A 251 2.89 -10.79 -10.01
N LEU A 252 3.49 -11.98 -9.95
CA LEU A 252 4.44 -12.33 -8.91
C LEU A 252 5.78 -11.62 -9.15
N PRO A 253 6.48 -11.16 -8.10
CA PRO A 253 7.79 -10.51 -8.27
C PRO A 253 8.83 -11.32 -9.03
N TRP A 254 8.71 -12.65 -9.01
CA TRP A 254 9.58 -13.59 -9.73
C TRP A 254 8.95 -14.16 -11.02
N GLY A 255 7.70 -13.80 -11.31
CA GLY A 255 6.90 -14.43 -12.37
C GLY A 255 7.50 -14.34 -13.77
N TRP A 256 8.15 -13.21 -14.05
CA TRP A 256 8.78 -12.94 -15.35
C TRP A 256 10.00 -13.81 -15.68
N ASN A 257 10.46 -14.62 -14.74
CA ASN A 257 11.57 -15.55 -14.98
C ASN A 257 11.10 -16.99 -15.21
N THR A 258 9.80 -17.25 -15.17
CA THR A 258 9.24 -18.60 -15.30
C THR A 258 8.79 -18.93 -16.72
N GLY A 259 8.46 -17.93 -17.53
CA GLY A 259 7.82 -18.08 -18.83
C GLY A 259 6.34 -18.48 -18.76
N ASP A 260 5.78 -18.59 -17.55
CA ASP A 260 4.41 -19.04 -17.31
C ASP A 260 3.51 -17.84 -16.93
N PRO A 261 2.54 -17.48 -17.79
CA PRO A 261 1.58 -16.42 -17.46
C PRO A 261 0.47 -16.90 -16.49
N GLY A 262 0.43 -18.19 -16.18
CA GLY A 262 -0.68 -18.83 -15.47
C GLY A 262 -1.75 -19.38 -16.41
N PRO A 263 -2.78 -20.01 -15.86
CA PRO A 263 -3.85 -20.61 -16.65
C PRO A 263 -4.63 -19.57 -17.44
N ALA A 264 -5.06 -19.95 -18.66
CA ALA A 264 -5.93 -19.11 -19.47
C ALA A 264 -7.26 -18.91 -18.76
N GLU A 265 -7.71 -17.67 -18.66
CA GLU A 265 -9.01 -17.34 -18.09
C GLU A 265 -10.13 -17.56 -19.10
N ILE A 266 -11.30 -18.02 -18.63
CA ILE A 266 -12.44 -18.41 -19.46
C ILE A 266 -12.99 -17.23 -20.27
N ASN A 267 -12.88 -16.01 -19.76
CA ASN A 267 -13.28 -14.79 -20.44
C ASN A 267 -12.04 -14.03 -20.94
N ASN A 268 -11.54 -14.41 -22.10
CA ASN A 268 -10.63 -13.54 -22.84
C ASN A 268 -11.41 -12.30 -23.29
N TYR A 269 -11.22 -11.18 -22.58
CA TYR A 269 -11.65 -9.91 -23.14
C TYR A 269 -10.96 -9.71 -24.49
N ASN A 270 -11.73 -9.34 -25.50
CA ASN A 270 -11.21 -8.97 -26.81
C ASN A 270 -10.11 -7.93 -26.64
N GLY A 271 -8.88 -8.29 -27.05
CA GLY A 271 -7.71 -7.41 -26.96
C GLY A 271 -6.68 -7.75 -25.87
N SER A 272 -6.90 -8.72 -25.00
CA SER A 272 -5.84 -9.20 -24.11
C SER A 272 -4.82 -10.00 -24.91
N ALA A 273 -3.73 -9.33 -25.33
CA ALA A 273 -2.57 -9.99 -25.91
C ALA A 273 -1.50 -10.06 -24.81
N LEU A 274 -0.87 -11.21 -24.67
CA LEU A 274 0.34 -11.35 -23.89
C LEU A 274 1.54 -10.88 -24.71
N PRO A 275 2.64 -10.46 -24.07
CA PRO A 275 3.90 -10.25 -24.75
C PRO A 275 4.40 -11.55 -25.39
N GLY A 276 5.30 -11.44 -26.37
CA GLY A 276 5.91 -12.61 -26.99
C GLY A 276 6.66 -13.49 -25.99
N PRO A 277 6.82 -14.79 -26.25
CA PRO A 277 7.48 -15.74 -25.33
C PRO A 277 8.90 -15.32 -24.92
N ASP A 278 9.62 -14.62 -25.79
CA ASP A 278 10.94 -14.05 -25.53
C ASP A 278 10.95 -12.98 -24.42
N GLN A 279 9.81 -12.33 -24.20
CA GLN A 279 9.64 -11.32 -23.14
C GLN A 279 9.36 -11.96 -21.75
N LEU A 280 9.00 -13.24 -21.71
CA LEU A 280 8.58 -13.93 -20.48
C LEU A 280 9.75 -14.51 -19.66
N HIS A 281 10.97 -14.29 -20.10
CA HIS A 281 12.19 -14.72 -19.42
C HIS A 281 13.11 -13.53 -19.17
N ASN A 282 12.85 -12.81 -18.09
CA ASN A 282 13.63 -11.64 -17.71
C ASN A 282 14.10 -11.71 -16.26
N ALA A 283 15.36 -12.11 -16.08
CA ALA A 283 15.99 -12.27 -14.78
C ALA A 283 16.20 -10.95 -14.00
N GLN A 284 16.04 -9.79 -14.65
CA GLN A 284 16.18 -8.47 -13.99
C GLN A 284 14.96 -8.09 -13.16
N VAL A 285 13.79 -8.72 -13.39
CA VAL A 285 12.54 -8.32 -12.74
C VAL A 285 12.58 -8.57 -11.23
N GLU A 286 12.92 -9.76 -10.79
CA GLU A 286 12.93 -10.10 -9.36
C GLU A 286 13.87 -9.22 -8.52
N PRO A 287 15.14 -8.99 -8.91
CA PRO A 287 16.04 -8.09 -8.17
C PRO A 287 15.49 -6.67 -8.03
N ILE A 288 14.87 -6.14 -9.09
CA ILE A 288 14.29 -4.79 -9.05
C ILE A 288 13.03 -4.75 -8.17
N CYS A 289 12.15 -5.75 -8.28
CA CYS A 289 11.01 -5.88 -7.36
C CYS A 289 11.47 -5.98 -5.91
N ARG A 290 12.49 -6.79 -5.62
CA ARG A 290 13.12 -6.90 -4.29
C ARG A 290 13.58 -5.55 -3.77
N LYS A 291 14.31 -4.79 -4.57
CA LYS A 291 14.79 -3.44 -4.22
C LYS A 291 13.65 -2.53 -3.73
N TYR A 292 12.52 -2.52 -4.43
CA TYR A 292 11.38 -1.67 -4.06
C TYR A 292 10.51 -2.26 -2.95
N LEU A 293 10.43 -3.58 -2.82
CA LEU A 293 9.83 -4.23 -1.64
C LEU A 293 10.62 -3.88 -0.37
N GLU A 294 11.91 -4.10 -0.38
CA GLU A 294 12.79 -3.79 0.76
C GLU A 294 12.75 -2.30 1.09
N LEU A 295 12.77 -1.43 0.08
CA LEU A 295 12.64 0.01 0.27
C LEU A 295 11.31 0.38 0.94
N ARG A 296 10.19 -0.18 0.47
CA ARG A 296 8.86 0.03 1.06
C ARG A 296 8.83 -0.33 2.54
N TYR A 297 9.37 -1.48 2.89
CA TYR A 297 9.38 -1.95 4.29
C TYR A 297 10.32 -1.13 5.16
N ARG A 298 11.44 -0.69 4.64
CA ARG A 298 12.32 0.26 5.34
C ARG A 298 11.67 1.62 5.56
N MET A 299 10.83 2.06 4.65
CA MET A 299 10.11 3.34 4.75
C MET A 299 8.81 3.27 5.57
N LEU A 300 8.42 2.11 6.10
CA LEU A 300 7.21 1.99 6.92
C LEU A 300 7.15 2.97 8.10
N PRO A 301 8.23 3.26 8.86
CA PRO A 301 8.17 4.25 9.92
C PRO A 301 7.77 5.65 9.43
N TYR A 302 8.27 6.06 8.27
CA TYR A 302 7.91 7.31 7.61
C TYR A 302 6.46 7.28 7.10
N LEU A 303 6.11 6.23 6.35
CA LEU A 303 4.77 6.06 5.78
C LEU A 303 3.67 6.00 6.84
N TYR A 304 3.91 5.24 7.92
CA TYR A 304 2.93 5.09 8.99
C TYR A 304 2.73 6.39 9.79
N SER A 305 3.80 7.18 9.93
CA SER A 305 3.73 8.54 10.49
C SER A 305 2.93 9.48 9.57
N ALA A 306 3.14 9.41 8.25
CA ALA A 306 2.35 10.17 7.28
C ALA A 306 0.87 9.74 7.27
N ALA A 307 0.58 8.44 7.46
CA ALA A 307 -0.79 7.94 7.59
C ALA A 307 -1.45 8.45 8.90
N ARG A 308 -0.67 8.60 9.98
CA ARG A 308 -1.16 9.22 11.22
C ARG A 308 -1.47 10.70 11.01
N GLU A 309 -0.58 11.43 10.38
CA GLU A 309 -0.81 12.84 10.01
C GLU A 309 -2.08 12.96 9.16
N CYS A 310 -2.21 12.16 8.11
CA CYS A 310 -3.40 12.13 7.27
C CYS A 310 -4.70 11.88 8.07
N THR A 311 -4.68 10.94 9.01
CA THR A 311 -5.84 10.63 9.85
C THR A 311 -6.24 11.80 10.77
N THR A 312 -5.29 12.64 11.18
CA THR A 312 -5.52 13.73 12.12
C THR A 312 -5.79 15.08 11.45
N THR A 313 -5.24 15.31 10.27
CA THR A 313 -5.29 16.60 9.57
C THR A 313 -6.08 16.55 8.26
N GLY A 314 -6.26 15.38 7.66
CA GLY A 314 -6.83 15.22 6.34
C GLY A 314 -5.82 15.42 5.19
N VAL A 315 -4.57 15.82 5.47
CA VAL A 315 -3.56 15.98 4.42
C VAL A 315 -3.17 14.61 3.86
N PRO A 316 -3.27 14.38 2.53
CA PRO A 316 -3.03 13.07 1.95
C PRO A 316 -1.55 12.63 2.03
N ILE A 317 -1.31 11.32 1.86
CA ILE A 317 0.03 10.74 1.80
C ILE A 317 0.72 11.10 0.48
N MET A 318 0.01 10.96 -0.64
CA MET A 318 0.46 11.40 -1.96
C MET A 318 -0.05 12.83 -2.19
N ARG A 319 0.85 13.80 -2.22
CA ARG A 319 0.51 15.23 -2.18
C ARG A 319 0.85 15.92 -3.49
N ALA A 320 -0.10 16.72 -3.99
CA ALA A 320 0.22 17.69 -5.03
C ALA A 320 1.31 18.64 -4.53
N LEU A 321 2.24 19.03 -5.39
CA LEU A 321 3.34 19.94 -5.00
C LEU A 321 2.82 21.25 -4.44
N TRP A 322 1.72 21.79 -4.99
CA TRP A 322 1.14 23.06 -4.56
C TRP A 322 0.64 23.07 -3.11
N LEU A 323 0.41 21.92 -2.48
CA LEU A 323 0.08 21.87 -1.05
C LEU A 323 1.20 22.43 -0.15
N HIS A 324 2.44 22.33 -0.63
CA HIS A 324 3.64 22.83 0.07
C HIS A 324 4.27 24.05 -0.62
N TYR A 325 3.97 24.25 -1.91
CA TYR A 325 4.51 25.33 -2.73
C TYR A 325 3.39 26.06 -3.49
N PRO A 326 2.43 26.69 -2.78
CA PRO A 326 1.24 27.29 -3.40
C PRO A 326 1.57 28.52 -4.26
N ASP A 327 2.67 29.21 -3.98
CA ASP A 327 3.12 30.41 -4.70
C ASP A 327 4.07 30.10 -5.87
N ASP A 328 4.30 28.82 -6.14
CA ASP A 328 5.17 28.35 -7.23
C ASP A 328 4.30 27.90 -8.43
N PRO A 329 4.23 28.71 -9.51
CA PRO A 329 3.33 28.43 -10.63
C PRO A 329 3.67 27.14 -11.37
N ILE A 330 4.94 26.70 -11.35
CA ILE A 330 5.35 25.44 -11.96
C ILE A 330 4.89 24.27 -11.06
N ALA A 331 5.08 24.37 -9.76
CA ALA A 331 4.60 23.37 -8.81
C ALA A 331 3.06 23.21 -8.85
N VAL A 332 2.33 24.32 -9.02
CA VAL A 332 0.87 24.31 -9.15
C VAL A 332 0.42 23.56 -10.42
N ALA A 333 1.12 23.70 -11.51
CA ALA A 333 0.79 23.06 -12.79
C ALA A 333 1.22 21.58 -12.88
N ARG A 334 2.04 21.07 -11.94
CA ARG A 334 2.60 19.72 -12.01
C ARG A 334 1.62 18.65 -11.56
N GLY A 335 1.34 17.68 -12.44
CA GLY A 335 0.55 16.49 -12.14
C GLY A 335 1.27 15.16 -12.40
N ASP A 336 2.53 15.20 -12.85
CA ASP A 336 3.34 14.04 -13.24
C ASP A 336 4.36 13.59 -12.17
N GLN A 337 4.36 14.26 -11.03
CA GLN A 337 5.17 14.00 -9.84
C GLN A 337 4.45 14.51 -8.59
N PHE A 338 4.83 14.01 -7.43
CA PHE A 338 4.15 14.31 -6.16
C PHE A 338 5.11 14.28 -4.98
N LEU A 339 4.70 14.90 -3.85
CA LEU A 339 5.35 14.65 -2.57
C LEU A 339 4.72 13.44 -1.89
N TRP A 340 5.55 12.56 -1.38
CA TRP A 340 5.17 11.45 -0.51
C TRP A 340 5.46 11.84 0.94
N GLY A 341 4.40 12.05 1.71
CA GLY A 341 4.50 12.82 2.95
C GLY A 341 4.92 14.26 2.67
N SER A 342 5.73 14.86 3.54
CA SER A 342 6.22 16.24 3.41
C SER A 342 7.61 16.36 2.78
N ASP A 343 8.36 15.26 2.71
CA ASP A 343 9.80 15.34 2.58
C ASP A 343 10.38 14.68 1.32
N ILE A 344 9.63 13.78 0.67
CA ILE A 344 10.12 12.99 -0.45
C ILE A 344 9.35 13.34 -1.71
N LEU A 345 10.03 13.88 -2.72
CA LEU A 345 9.49 14.07 -4.05
C LEU A 345 9.69 12.78 -4.86
N VAL A 346 8.60 12.29 -5.45
CA VAL A 346 8.56 11.09 -6.29
C VAL A 346 8.21 11.49 -7.71
N ALA A 347 9.04 11.12 -8.68
CA ALA A 347 8.83 11.40 -10.09
C ALA A 347 8.82 10.10 -10.92
N PRO A 348 7.65 9.42 -11.05
CA PRO A 348 7.56 8.15 -11.75
C PRO A 348 8.01 8.24 -13.19
N VAL A 349 8.64 7.18 -13.69
CA VAL A 349 9.00 7.02 -15.11
C VAL A 349 7.82 6.33 -15.80
N VAL A 350 7.15 7.03 -16.69
CA VAL A 350 5.88 6.62 -17.29
C VAL A 350 5.93 6.55 -18.83
N GLU A 351 7.12 6.46 -19.39
CA GLU A 351 7.35 6.35 -20.83
C GLU A 351 8.26 5.17 -21.13
N GLN A 352 7.89 4.41 -22.16
CA GLN A 352 8.65 3.23 -22.60
C GLN A 352 10.06 3.61 -23.06
N GLY A 353 11.06 2.85 -22.64
CA GLY A 353 12.46 3.02 -23.05
C GLY A 353 13.10 4.31 -22.55
N ALA A 354 12.49 5.00 -21.59
CA ALA A 354 13.02 6.26 -21.08
C ALA A 354 14.40 6.06 -20.42
N THR A 355 15.37 6.84 -20.85
CA THR A 355 16.72 6.94 -20.27
C THR A 355 16.95 8.24 -19.50
N LEU A 356 16.00 9.18 -19.63
CA LEU A 356 15.97 10.47 -18.96
C LEU A 356 14.57 10.74 -18.41
N ARG A 357 14.50 11.35 -17.22
CA ARG A 357 13.26 11.87 -16.64
C ARG A 357 13.44 13.34 -16.26
N GLN A 358 12.60 14.19 -16.80
CA GLN A 358 12.57 15.62 -16.45
C GLN A 358 11.82 15.77 -15.11
N VAL A 359 12.48 16.34 -14.11
CA VAL A 359 11.93 16.52 -12.77
C VAL A 359 11.98 18.00 -12.40
N TYR A 360 10.87 18.55 -11.94
CA TYR A 360 10.84 19.87 -11.34
C TYR A 360 11.13 19.77 -9.85
N LEU A 361 12.15 20.44 -9.39
CA LEU A 361 12.47 20.61 -7.98
C LEU A 361 11.97 22.00 -7.53
N PRO A 362 10.94 22.10 -6.66
CA PRO A 362 10.50 23.38 -6.11
C PRO A 362 11.62 24.09 -5.35
N ARG A 363 11.47 25.39 -5.05
CA ARG A 363 12.50 26.20 -4.37
C ARG A 363 12.97 25.55 -3.06
N GLY A 364 14.28 25.61 -2.81
CA GLY A 364 14.95 25.03 -1.65
C GLY A 364 16.03 24.03 -2.10
N GLY A 365 16.72 23.43 -1.13
CA GLY A 365 17.71 22.38 -1.41
C GLY A 365 17.04 21.01 -1.50
N TRP A 366 17.54 20.16 -2.39
CA TRP A 366 17.08 18.79 -2.59
C TRP A 366 18.25 17.83 -2.68
N PHE A 367 18.06 16.60 -2.26
CA PHE A 367 19.06 15.55 -2.37
C PHE A 367 18.48 14.38 -3.17
N ASP A 368 19.21 13.95 -4.22
CA ASP A 368 18.88 12.69 -4.88
C ASP A 368 18.97 11.55 -3.86
N PHE A 369 17.88 10.83 -3.67
CA PHE A 369 17.79 9.77 -2.66
C PHE A 369 18.81 8.63 -2.88
N TRP A 370 19.14 8.35 -4.16
CA TRP A 370 20.00 7.23 -4.53
C TRP A 370 21.48 7.55 -4.44
N THR A 371 21.86 8.79 -4.83
CA THR A 371 23.27 9.23 -4.92
C THR A 371 23.68 10.16 -3.78
N ASN A 372 22.71 10.70 -3.06
CA ASN A 372 22.90 11.76 -2.05
C ASN A 372 23.50 13.06 -2.64
N GLU A 373 23.45 13.23 -3.97
CA GLU A 373 23.85 14.46 -4.63
C GLU A 373 22.87 15.60 -4.32
N ARG A 374 23.41 16.77 -3.97
CA ARG A 374 22.61 17.95 -3.64
C ARG A 374 22.31 18.77 -4.91
N HIS A 375 21.05 19.17 -5.03
CA HIS A 375 20.55 20.04 -6.11
C HIS A 375 19.88 21.28 -5.51
N GLU A 376 20.03 22.41 -6.18
CA GLU A 376 19.20 23.59 -5.88
C GLU A 376 17.88 23.46 -6.61
N GLY A 377 16.79 23.82 -5.92
CA GLY A 377 15.45 23.84 -6.49
C GLY A 377 15.10 25.15 -7.19
N GLY A 378 13.81 25.32 -7.55
CA GLY A 378 13.31 26.39 -8.40
C GLY A 378 13.62 26.15 -9.87
N GLN A 379 13.92 24.91 -10.29
CA GLN A 379 14.31 24.56 -11.64
C GLN A 379 13.90 23.14 -12.03
N GLU A 380 13.89 22.89 -13.33
CA GLU A 380 13.80 21.56 -13.89
C GLU A 380 15.19 20.95 -14.07
N ILE A 381 15.31 19.68 -13.79
CA ILE A 381 16.53 18.89 -14.00
C ILE A 381 16.22 17.68 -14.89
N LEU A 382 17.21 17.22 -15.62
CA LEU A 382 17.16 15.96 -16.38
C LEU A 382 17.90 14.88 -15.60
N ARG A 383 17.15 13.94 -15.00
CA ARG A 383 17.71 12.80 -14.27
C ARG A 383 17.89 11.62 -15.22
N LYS A 384 19.12 11.11 -15.36
CA LYS A 384 19.37 9.84 -16.04
C LYS A 384 18.69 8.71 -15.27
N VAL A 385 17.99 7.84 -15.98
CA VAL A 385 17.32 6.69 -15.42
C VAL A 385 17.68 5.43 -16.18
N ASP A 386 17.84 4.35 -15.45
CA ASP A 386 17.86 2.98 -15.94
C ASP A 386 16.59 2.26 -15.46
N LEU A 387 16.49 0.98 -15.75
CA LEU A 387 15.31 0.20 -15.36
C LEU A 387 15.13 0.07 -13.83
N GLU A 388 16.21 0.20 -13.07
CA GLU A 388 16.19 0.09 -11.59
C GLU A 388 15.86 1.41 -10.89
N THR A 389 15.97 2.55 -11.60
CA THR A 389 15.92 3.87 -11.00
C THR A 389 14.58 4.56 -11.28
N MET A 390 13.83 4.84 -10.24
CA MET A 390 12.79 5.86 -10.22
C MET A 390 13.34 7.09 -9.47
N PRO A 391 13.30 8.29 -10.06
CA PRO A 391 13.78 9.49 -9.40
C PRO A 391 13.04 9.80 -8.11
N LEU A 392 13.80 9.91 -7.03
CA LEU A 392 13.35 10.29 -5.69
C LEU A 392 14.26 11.39 -5.18
N TYR A 393 13.68 12.45 -4.62
CA TYR A 393 14.42 13.55 -4.03
C TYR A 393 13.94 13.85 -2.64
N VAL A 394 14.85 14.08 -1.71
CA VAL A 394 14.55 14.43 -0.33
C VAL A 394 14.88 15.90 -0.10
N ARG A 395 13.96 16.67 0.46
CA ARG A 395 14.18 18.09 0.71
C ARG A 395 15.24 18.33 1.80
N ALA A 396 15.96 19.43 1.70
CA ALA A 396 16.80 19.90 2.80
C ALA A 396 15.96 20.15 4.07
N GLY A 397 16.53 19.83 5.22
CA GLY A 397 15.85 19.86 6.52
C GLY A 397 15.08 18.57 6.85
N ALA A 398 14.92 17.64 5.92
CA ALA A 398 14.21 16.39 6.18
C ALA A 398 14.90 15.53 7.23
N ILE A 399 14.08 14.90 8.06
CA ILE A 399 14.46 13.87 9.05
C ILE A 399 13.75 12.60 8.62
N LEU A 400 14.46 11.69 7.97
CA LEU A 400 13.89 10.51 7.35
C LEU A 400 14.18 9.24 8.17
N PRO A 401 13.19 8.66 8.87
CA PRO A 401 13.33 7.39 9.55
C PRO A 401 13.21 6.23 8.57
N LEU A 402 14.20 5.36 8.57
CA LEU A 402 14.26 4.13 7.79
C LEU A 402 14.44 2.94 8.73
N GLY A 403 13.44 2.07 8.80
CA GLY A 403 13.52 0.84 9.55
C GLY A 403 14.47 -0.19 8.92
N PRO A 404 14.70 -1.31 9.59
CA PRO A 404 15.37 -2.47 9.00
C PRO A 404 14.52 -3.09 7.87
N VAL A 405 15.15 -3.90 7.03
CA VAL A 405 14.42 -4.76 6.09
C VAL A 405 13.69 -5.83 6.88
N LYS A 406 12.41 -6.02 6.55
CA LYS A 406 11.50 -6.97 7.19
C LYS A 406 10.80 -7.82 6.14
N GLN A 407 10.45 -9.05 6.51
CA GLN A 407 9.67 -9.94 5.64
C GLN A 407 8.16 -9.68 5.72
N TYR A 408 7.72 -9.11 6.85
CA TYR A 408 6.34 -8.67 7.09
C TYR A 408 6.35 -7.50 8.09
N THR A 409 5.33 -6.67 8.09
CA THR A 409 5.31 -5.41 8.87
C THR A 409 5.43 -5.62 10.37
N GLY A 410 4.92 -6.73 10.89
CA GLY A 410 4.96 -7.09 12.32
C GLY A 410 6.25 -7.77 12.78
N GLU A 411 7.21 -8.01 11.89
CA GLU A 411 8.47 -8.67 12.24
C GLU A 411 9.24 -7.85 13.27
N GLN A 412 9.64 -8.53 14.36
CA GLN A 412 10.49 -7.93 15.38
C GLN A 412 11.95 -8.10 15.01
N THR A 413 12.71 -7.05 15.08
CA THR A 413 14.16 -7.06 14.79
C THR A 413 14.92 -6.32 15.88
N ASP A 414 16.16 -6.75 16.13
CA ASP A 414 17.07 -6.05 17.04
C ASP A 414 17.85 -4.92 16.38
N GLN A 415 17.61 -4.69 15.09
CA GLN A 415 18.32 -3.64 14.36
C GLN A 415 17.75 -2.25 14.68
N PRO A 416 18.58 -1.22 14.79
CA PRO A 416 18.12 0.15 15.04
C PRO A 416 17.37 0.73 13.82
N THR A 417 16.48 1.70 14.09
CA THR A 417 15.95 2.56 13.06
C THR A 417 17.00 3.61 12.66
N ASN A 418 17.27 3.72 11.37
CA ASN A 418 18.18 4.74 10.84
C ASN A 418 17.43 6.07 10.67
N ILE A 419 17.95 7.15 11.25
CA ILE A 419 17.44 8.50 11.07
C ILE A 419 18.41 9.25 10.16
N SER A 420 18.03 9.46 8.90
CA SER A 420 18.85 10.22 7.96
C SER A 420 18.44 11.70 7.98
N ILE A 421 19.40 12.60 8.25
CA ILE A 421 19.20 14.05 8.24
C ILE A 421 19.78 14.59 6.93
N TYR A 422 19.02 15.42 6.25
CA TYR A 422 19.37 16.09 5.00
C TYR A 422 19.63 17.57 5.30
N PRO A 423 20.90 18.03 5.38
CA PRO A 423 21.25 19.37 5.86
C PRO A 423 20.85 20.47 4.87
N GLY A 424 20.96 21.74 5.33
CA GLY A 424 20.73 22.93 4.51
C GLY A 424 19.43 23.68 4.83
N ALA A 425 18.63 23.19 5.75
CA ALA A 425 17.48 23.86 6.35
C ALA A 425 17.13 23.25 7.70
N ASP A 426 16.39 24.00 8.53
CA ASP A 426 15.73 23.45 9.72
C ASP A 426 14.60 22.50 9.33
N GLY A 427 14.31 21.50 10.16
CA GLY A 427 13.24 20.57 9.92
C GLY A 427 12.66 19.92 11.16
N THR A 428 11.47 19.34 11.01
CA THR A 428 10.78 18.63 12.09
C THR A 428 10.14 17.36 11.56
N PHE A 429 10.04 16.34 12.39
CA PHE A 429 9.34 15.10 12.08
C PHE A 429 8.71 14.52 13.35
N LEU A 430 7.52 13.97 13.22
CA LEU A 430 6.88 13.18 14.29
C LEU A 430 6.93 11.70 13.90
N LEU A 431 7.79 10.93 14.54
CA LEU A 431 7.80 9.48 14.40
C LEU A 431 6.66 8.91 15.26
N TYR A 432 5.66 8.34 14.59
CA TYR A 432 4.49 7.74 15.23
C TYR A 432 4.57 6.21 15.23
N GLN A 433 4.25 5.63 16.37
CA GLN A 433 4.19 4.18 16.57
C GLN A 433 2.99 3.82 17.46
N ASP A 434 2.35 2.69 17.17
CA ASP A 434 1.35 2.02 18.00
C ASP A 434 1.46 0.49 17.80
N ASP A 435 0.51 -0.29 18.27
CA ASP A 435 0.54 -1.75 18.12
C ASP A 435 0.26 -2.24 16.67
N GLY A 436 -0.01 -1.32 15.75
CA GLY A 436 -0.26 -1.59 14.33
C GLY A 436 -1.58 -2.30 14.02
N ARG A 437 -2.38 -2.69 15.01
CA ARG A 437 -3.55 -3.55 14.81
C ARG A 437 -4.83 -3.11 15.51
N SER A 438 -4.72 -2.55 16.73
CA SER A 438 -5.88 -2.25 17.56
C SER A 438 -6.25 -0.78 17.59
N PHE A 439 -7.42 -0.47 18.17
CA PHE A 439 -7.86 0.90 18.42
C PHE A 439 -7.30 1.52 19.72
N LYS A 440 -6.39 0.84 20.42
CA LYS A 440 -5.82 1.30 21.69
C LYS A 440 -5.14 2.66 21.59
N TYR A 441 -4.60 3.01 20.40
CA TYR A 441 -4.05 4.34 20.16
C TYR A 441 -5.05 5.49 20.43
N ARG A 442 -6.37 5.24 20.29
CA ARG A 442 -7.42 6.21 20.63
C ARG A 442 -7.54 6.46 22.13
N LYS A 443 -7.01 5.51 22.94
CA LYS A 443 -6.97 5.55 24.41
C LYS A 443 -5.60 5.98 24.93
N GLY A 444 -4.75 6.58 24.09
CA GLY A 444 -3.41 7.05 24.47
C GLY A 444 -2.32 5.98 24.40
N GLU A 445 -2.60 4.76 23.87
CA GLU A 445 -1.60 3.73 23.70
C GLU A 445 -0.86 3.91 22.36
N TRP A 446 -0.06 4.96 22.30
CA TRP A 446 0.82 5.26 21.15
C TRP A 446 2.07 5.97 21.63
N GLN A 447 3.14 5.84 20.87
CA GLN A 447 4.40 6.53 21.07
C GLN A 447 4.62 7.52 19.93
N GLY A 448 4.86 8.77 20.28
CA GLY A 448 5.26 9.81 19.34
C GLY A 448 6.61 10.35 19.77
N ILE A 449 7.56 10.39 18.86
CA ILE A 449 8.85 11.03 19.08
C ILE A 449 8.91 12.25 18.18
N GLU A 450 8.79 13.44 18.79
CA GLU A 450 9.03 14.71 18.10
C GLU A 450 10.52 14.89 17.90
N MET A 451 10.91 15.05 16.65
CA MET A 451 12.28 15.30 16.22
C MET A 451 12.37 16.70 15.61
N ALA A 452 13.37 17.48 15.98
CA ALA A 452 13.64 18.78 15.38
C ALA A 452 15.12 18.93 15.06
N TRP A 453 15.41 19.22 13.80
CA TRP A 453 16.75 19.53 13.32
C TRP A 453 16.96 21.04 13.25
N ARG A 454 18.07 21.50 13.82
CA ARG A 454 18.56 22.87 13.71
C ARG A 454 19.86 22.88 12.91
N ASP A 455 19.77 23.31 11.66
CA ASP A 455 20.87 23.22 10.71
C ASP A 455 22.08 24.07 11.12
N ALA A 456 21.84 25.32 11.57
CA ALA A 456 22.91 26.22 11.99
C ALA A 456 23.76 25.69 13.16
N SER A 457 23.14 24.98 14.10
CA SER A 457 23.84 24.37 15.25
C SER A 457 24.18 22.90 15.04
N ARG A 458 23.78 22.34 13.92
CA ARG A 458 23.92 20.90 13.58
C ARG A 458 23.42 19.99 14.71
N THR A 459 22.26 20.31 15.24
CA THR A 459 21.68 19.63 16.41
C THR A 459 20.32 19.04 16.09
N LEU A 460 20.16 17.75 16.36
CA LEU A 460 18.87 17.06 16.41
C LEU A 460 18.41 17.00 17.86
N THR A 461 17.20 17.47 18.14
CA THR A 461 16.50 17.27 19.41
C THR A 461 15.42 16.22 19.27
N MET A 462 15.21 15.41 20.29
CA MET A 462 14.18 14.37 20.36
C MET A 462 13.46 14.46 21.70
N ARG A 463 12.13 14.37 21.69
CA ARG A 463 11.30 14.33 22.89
C ARG A 463 9.99 13.56 22.64
N LEU A 464 9.37 13.08 23.71
CA LEU A 464 8.01 12.51 23.61
C LEU A 464 7.00 13.59 23.20
N ALA A 465 6.15 13.24 22.24
CA ALA A 465 5.02 14.07 21.85
C ALA A 465 3.99 14.17 22.98
N LYS A 466 3.35 15.33 23.08
CA LYS A 466 2.30 15.53 24.08
C LYS A 466 1.16 14.52 23.93
N GLY A 467 0.80 13.85 25.01
CA GLY A 467 -0.27 12.83 25.04
C GLY A 467 0.16 11.44 24.54
N SER A 468 1.45 11.26 24.24
CA SER A 468 2.04 9.96 23.95
C SER A 468 2.80 9.39 25.14
N ARG A 469 3.15 8.10 25.05
CA ARG A 469 3.96 7.42 26.08
C ARG A 469 4.96 6.47 25.42
N MET A 470 5.99 6.09 26.14
CA MET A 470 6.87 5.01 25.73
C MET A 470 6.08 3.70 25.67
N LEU A 471 6.26 2.94 24.58
CA LEU A 471 5.65 1.63 24.39
C LEU A 471 6.73 0.55 24.51
N THR A 472 6.45 -0.52 25.24
CA THR A 472 7.34 -1.68 25.30
C THR A 472 7.33 -2.44 23.96
N GLY A 473 8.51 -2.90 23.53
CA GLY A 473 8.66 -3.68 22.29
C GLY A 473 8.78 -2.86 21.01
N HIS A 474 8.76 -1.53 21.10
CA HIS A 474 9.12 -0.66 19.98
C HIS A 474 10.60 -0.31 20.02
N GLY A 475 11.24 -0.29 18.84
CA GLY A 475 12.67 -0.02 18.73
C GLY A 475 12.97 1.43 19.08
N ASP A 476 13.55 1.65 20.24
CA ASP A 476 13.99 2.97 20.73
C ASP A 476 15.47 3.22 20.42
N ARG A 477 16.12 2.30 19.71
CA ARG A 477 17.49 2.43 19.26
C ARG A 477 17.54 3.06 17.88
N PHE A 478 18.32 4.13 17.79
CA PHE A 478 18.47 4.89 16.56
C PHE A 478 19.94 5.01 16.15
N GLU A 479 20.15 4.96 14.85
CA GLU A 479 21.38 5.40 14.21
C GLU A 479 21.10 6.68 13.45
N VAL A 480 21.54 7.81 13.98
CA VAL A 480 21.39 9.12 13.35
C VAL A 480 22.56 9.39 12.42
N LYS A 481 22.24 9.72 11.17
CA LYS A 481 23.22 9.96 10.10
C LYS A 481 23.09 11.38 9.56
N LEU A 482 24.23 12.04 9.43
CA LEU A 482 24.37 13.34 8.76
C LEU A 482 25.56 13.25 7.79
N GLY A 483 25.27 13.02 6.52
CA GLY A 483 26.32 12.69 5.54
C GLY A 483 27.09 11.43 5.93
N ALA A 484 28.41 11.55 6.07
CA ALA A 484 29.28 10.44 6.52
C ALA A 484 29.31 10.27 8.06
N ALA A 485 28.86 11.25 8.83
CA ALA A 485 28.85 11.18 10.28
C ALA A 485 27.65 10.36 10.77
N GLN A 486 27.89 9.49 11.77
CA GLN A 486 26.86 8.61 12.36
C GLN A 486 27.02 8.58 13.89
N LYS A 487 25.87 8.57 14.58
CA LYS A 487 25.80 8.42 16.05
C LYS A 487 24.68 7.45 16.42
N SER A 488 25.03 6.47 17.25
CA SER A 488 24.06 5.52 17.83
C SER A 488 23.52 6.06 19.14
N MET A 489 22.22 5.85 19.39
CA MET A 489 21.58 6.29 20.62
C MET A 489 20.36 5.42 20.97
N THR A 490 19.95 5.51 22.22
CA THR A 490 18.71 4.93 22.73
C THR A 490 17.84 6.06 23.29
N PHE A 491 16.61 6.17 22.79
CA PHE A 491 15.62 7.11 23.31
C PHE A 491 14.88 6.47 24.49
N THR A 492 14.89 7.14 25.62
CA THR A 492 14.30 6.63 26.87
C THR A 492 13.06 7.42 27.32
N GLY A 493 12.51 8.24 26.41
CA GLY A 493 11.36 9.10 26.73
C GLY A 493 11.74 10.47 27.30
N HIS A 494 12.97 10.67 27.73
CA HIS A 494 13.47 11.96 28.17
C HIS A 494 13.98 12.80 26.99
N PRO A 495 13.81 14.13 27.03
CA PRO A 495 14.39 15.00 26.02
C PRO A 495 15.90 14.78 25.88
N MET A 496 16.36 14.69 24.64
CA MET A 496 17.78 14.49 24.33
C MET A 496 18.22 15.27 23.09
N GLU A 497 19.51 15.53 23.00
CA GLU A 497 20.13 16.24 21.88
C GLU A 497 21.30 15.44 21.30
N VAL A 498 21.43 15.52 19.97
CA VAL A 498 22.52 14.96 19.21
C VAL A 498 23.16 16.05 18.36
N LYS A 499 24.41 16.40 18.64
CA LYS A 499 25.20 17.40 17.88
C LYS A 499 26.17 16.70 16.94
N PHE A 500 26.33 17.24 15.71
CA PHE A 500 27.27 16.76 14.70
C PHE A 500 28.37 17.78 14.41
#